data_62bd4e8bc9b7808c772f4e36bbfea613
#
_entry.id   62bd4e8bc9b7808c772f4e36bbfea613
#
_cell.length_a   1.000
_cell.length_b   1.000
_cell.length_c   1.000
_cell.angle_alpha   90.00
_cell.angle_beta   90.00
_cell.angle_gamma   90.00
#
_symmetry.space_group_name_H-M   'P 1'
#
loop_
_entity.id
_entity.type
_entity.pdbx_description
1 polymer ?
#
loop_
_entity_poly.entity_id
_entity_poly.type
_entity_poly.pdbx_seq_one_letter_code
_entity_poly.pdbx_strand_id
1 'polypeptide(L)'
;MHAASCVGKYAVELKPSARKELERLPAKLIERIFPRLEALGSEPRPAGCKKLKGGQQEWRIRVGDYRVVYVIDDAKLRVSVTRIRHRSEVYE
;
A
#
# COMPACT_ATOMS: atom_id res chain seq x y z
N MET A 1 9.27 -4.17 13.51
CA MET A 1 8.71 -4.55 13.14
C MET A 1 8.39 -5.14 12.74
N HIS A 2 8.16 -5.49 12.77
CA HIS A 2 7.92 -6.13 12.42
C HIS A 2 7.36 -6.40 11.72
N ALA A 3 7.51 -6.38 11.68
CA ALA A 3 7.18 -6.85 11.02
C ALA A 3 6.38 -7.09 10.37
N ALA A 4 6.73 -6.88 9.90
CA ALA A 4 6.02 -7.31 8.91
C ALA A 4 5.15 -8.28 9.35
N SER A 5 4.10 -7.93 9.36
CA SER A 5 3.22 -8.80 9.71
C SER A 5 3.18 -9.93 8.84
N CYS A 6 3.32 -10.99 9.30
CA CYS A 6 3.13 -12.17 8.58
C CYS A 6 1.71 -12.60 8.66
N VAL A 7 0.81 -11.67 8.57
CA VAL A 7 -0.57 -12.00 8.70
C VAL A 7 -1.04 -12.64 7.44
N GLY A 8 -0.50 -12.87 6.47
CA GLY A 8 -0.97 -13.52 5.30
C GLY A 8 0.17 -14.13 4.54
N LYS A 9 -0.12 -14.51 3.31
CA LYS A 9 0.83 -15.13 2.46
C LYS A 9 1.94 -14.21 2.02
N TYR A 10 1.62 -12.92 1.84
CA TYR A 10 2.56 -11.95 1.29
C TYR A 10 3.19 -11.13 2.40
N ALA A 11 4.48 -10.86 2.26
CA ALA A 11 5.16 -9.92 3.15
C ALA A 11 4.93 -8.51 2.62
N VAL A 12 4.56 -7.61 3.51
CA VAL A 12 4.31 -6.22 3.11
C VAL A 12 5.46 -5.36 3.59
N GLU A 13 6.04 -4.58 2.67
CA GLU A 13 7.11 -3.66 3.03
C GLU A 13 6.78 -2.27 2.50
N LEU A 14 7.32 -1.26 3.17
CA LEU A 14 7.18 0.12 2.74
C LEU A 14 8.50 0.57 2.13
N LYS A 15 8.44 1.03 0.89
CA LYS A 15 9.62 1.64 0.29
C LYS A 15 9.90 2.97 0.97
N PRO A 16 11.15 3.45 0.93
CA PRO A 16 11.49 4.70 1.64
C PRO A 16 10.60 5.88 1.30
N SER A 17 10.18 6.02 0.05
CA SER A 17 9.30 7.12 -0.32
C SER A 17 7.94 7.00 0.34
N ALA A 18 7.38 5.79 0.36
CA ALA A 18 6.09 5.56 0.98
C ALA A 18 6.18 5.75 2.49
N ARG A 19 7.28 5.31 3.08
CA ARG A 19 7.48 5.45 4.51
C ARG A 19 7.51 6.90 4.92
N LYS A 20 8.21 7.73 4.17
CA LYS A 20 8.26 9.15 4.46
C LYS A 20 6.89 9.79 4.34
N GLU A 21 6.14 9.39 3.33
CA GLU A 21 4.81 9.93 3.13
C GLU A 21 3.90 9.54 4.27
N LEU A 22 4.01 8.31 4.73
CA LEU A 22 3.19 7.85 5.84
C LEU A 22 3.53 8.60 7.13
N GLU A 23 4.82 8.81 7.38
CA GLU A 23 5.26 9.48 8.60
C GLU A 23 4.82 10.93 8.67
N ARG A 24 4.50 11.53 7.54
CA ARG A 24 4.04 12.91 7.50
C ARG A 24 2.56 13.05 7.82
N LEU A 25 1.84 11.96 7.88
CA LEU A 25 0.40 12.01 8.08
C LEU A 25 0.07 12.16 9.57
N PRO A 26 -1.07 12.80 9.88
CA PRO A 26 -1.54 12.83 11.26
C PRO A 26 -1.78 11.41 11.77
N ALA A 27 -1.64 11.26 13.08
CA ALA A 27 -1.78 9.95 13.68
C ALA A 27 -3.10 9.26 13.34
N LYS A 28 -4.19 10.04 13.27
CA LYS A 28 -5.49 9.47 12.95
C LYS A 28 -5.52 8.84 11.57
N LEU A 29 -4.83 9.44 10.62
CA LEU A 29 -4.78 8.88 9.27
C LEU A 29 -3.91 7.64 9.24
N ILE A 30 -2.81 7.66 9.97
CA ILE A 30 -1.95 6.49 10.05
C ILE A 30 -2.73 5.31 10.61
N GLU A 31 -3.56 5.56 11.63
CA GLU A 31 -4.37 4.50 12.23
C GLU A 31 -5.38 3.92 11.27
N ARG A 32 -5.80 4.70 10.28
CA ARG A 32 -6.74 4.21 9.27
C ARG A 32 -6.04 3.50 8.14
N ILE A 33 -4.87 3.99 7.76
CA ILE A 33 -4.14 3.47 6.60
C ILE A 33 -3.37 2.20 6.95
N PHE A 34 -2.73 2.18 8.10
CA PHE A 34 -1.84 1.09 8.45
C PHE A 34 -2.52 -0.28 8.45
N PRO A 35 -3.73 -0.45 9.02
CA PRO A 35 -4.39 -1.75 8.94
C PRO A 35 -4.69 -2.18 7.51
N ARG A 36 -4.95 -1.21 6.63
CA ARG A 36 -5.20 -1.54 5.24
C ARG A 36 -3.92 -2.02 4.55
N LEU A 37 -2.78 -1.46 4.94
CA LEU A 37 -1.50 -1.93 4.42
C LEU A 37 -1.23 -3.36 4.88
N GLU A 38 -1.49 -3.63 6.15
CA GLU A 38 -1.29 -4.98 6.66
C GLU A 38 -2.21 -5.99 5.99
N ALA A 39 -3.42 -5.57 5.68
CA ALA A 39 -4.37 -6.46 5.04
C ALA A 39 -3.93 -6.87 3.63
N LEU A 40 -3.07 -6.08 3.00
CA LEU A 40 -2.55 -6.44 1.69
C LEU A 40 -1.71 -7.71 1.74
N GLY A 41 -1.20 -8.05 2.90
CA GLY A 41 -0.47 -9.31 3.06
C GLY A 41 -1.37 -10.53 2.89
N SER A 42 -2.62 -10.41 3.31
CA SER A 42 -3.57 -11.50 3.14
C SER A 42 -4.28 -11.44 1.81
N GLU A 43 -4.57 -10.21 1.37
CA GLU A 43 -5.34 -9.99 0.15
C GLU A 43 -4.69 -8.89 -0.65
N PRO A 44 -3.69 -9.19 -1.50
CA PRO A 44 -2.98 -8.14 -2.25
C PRO A 44 -3.88 -7.43 -3.27
N ARG A 45 -4.97 -8.08 -3.67
CA ARG A 45 -5.89 -7.48 -4.62
C ARG A 45 -7.28 -7.41 -4.02
N PRO A 46 -7.46 -6.57 -2.98
CA PRO A 46 -8.77 -6.50 -2.31
C PRO A 46 -9.81 -5.83 -3.20
N ALA A 47 -11.06 -5.95 -2.79
CA ALA A 47 -12.13 -5.28 -3.51
C ALA A 47 -11.83 -3.78 -3.57
N GLY A 48 -12.03 -3.18 -4.74
CA GLY A 48 -11.77 -1.77 -4.91
C GLY A 48 -10.37 -1.43 -5.37
N CYS A 49 -9.45 -2.40 -5.42
CA CYS A 49 -8.14 -2.12 -5.94
C CYS A 49 -8.21 -1.99 -7.46
N LYS A 50 -7.28 -1.21 -8.01
CA LYS A 50 -7.20 -1.04 -9.46
C LYS A 50 -5.76 -1.16 -9.90
N LYS A 51 -5.57 -1.83 -11.03
CA LYS A 51 -4.25 -1.93 -11.62
C LYS A 51 -3.95 -0.66 -12.38
N LEU A 52 -2.77 -0.10 -12.20
CA LEU A 52 -2.39 1.14 -12.85
C LEU A 52 -1.89 0.88 -14.25
N LYS A 53 -2.18 1.82 -15.14
CA LYS A 53 -1.77 1.70 -16.52
C LYS A 53 -0.27 1.95 -16.64
N GLY A 54 0.35 1.23 -17.56
CA GLY A 54 1.76 1.42 -17.83
C GLY A 54 2.68 0.87 -16.79
N GLY A 55 2.15 0.51 -15.65
CA GLY A 55 2.94 -0.10 -14.64
C GLY A 55 3.03 -1.59 -14.88
N GLN A 56 3.99 -2.21 -14.26
CA GLN A 56 4.16 -3.63 -14.44
C GLN A 56 3.22 -4.38 -13.54
N GLN A 57 3.41 -4.29 -12.27
CA GLN A 57 2.53 -4.94 -11.31
C GLN A 57 2.11 -3.93 -10.28
N GLU A 58 1.80 -2.72 -10.75
CA GLU A 58 1.41 -1.63 -9.86
C GLU A 58 -0.09 -1.59 -9.68
N TRP A 59 -0.50 -1.46 -8.45
CA TRP A 59 -1.91 -1.43 -8.06
C TRP A 59 -2.13 -0.30 -7.08
N ARG A 60 -3.37 0.08 -6.89
CA ARG A 60 -3.70 1.07 -5.89
C ARG A 60 -4.97 0.72 -5.15
N ILE A 61 -5.03 1.15 -3.91
CA ILE A 61 -6.26 1.11 -3.13
C ILE A 61 -6.51 2.51 -2.60
N ARG A 62 -7.76 2.77 -2.28
CA ARG A 62 -8.15 4.05 -1.74
C ARG A 62 -8.49 3.90 -0.26
N VAL A 63 -7.95 4.79 0.56
CA VAL A 63 -8.25 4.83 1.98
C VAL A 63 -8.64 6.26 2.30
N GLY A 64 -9.94 6.53 2.42
CA GLY A 64 -10.40 7.89 2.58
C GLY A 64 -10.03 8.73 1.38
N ASP A 65 -9.35 9.84 1.62
CA ASP A 65 -8.89 10.73 0.56
C ASP A 65 -7.49 10.39 0.09
N TYR A 66 -6.94 9.29 0.56
CA TYR A 66 -5.58 8.91 0.21
C TYR A 66 -5.56 7.70 -0.69
N ARG A 67 -4.53 7.61 -1.51
CA ARG A 67 -4.31 6.47 -2.39
C ARG A 67 -2.99 5.83 -2.05
N VAL A 68 -3.02 4.52 -1.94
CA VAL A 68 -1.83 3.73 -1.66
C VAL A 68 -1.47 2.99 -2.93
N VAL A 69 -0.28 3.26 -3.43
CA VAL A 69 0.23 2.59 -4.64
C VAL A 69 1.24 1.55 -4.22
N TYR A 70 1.10 0.36 -4.74
CA TYR A 70 1.96 -0.75 -4.35
C TYR A 70 2.23 -1.68 -5.53
N VAL A 71 3.29 -2.45 -5.40
CA VAL A 71 3.69 -3.43 -6.41
C VAL A 71 3.54 -4.81 -5.80
N ILE A 72 2.99 -5.75 -6.56
CA ILE A 72 2.83 -7.12 -6.11
C ILE A 72 3.82 -8.00 -6.85
N ASP A 73 4.61 -8.73 -6.10
CA ASP A 73 5.52 -9.73 -6.67
C ASP A 73 5.01 -11.11 -6.23
N ASP A 74 4.27 -11.75 -7.11
CA ASP A 74 3.68 -13.05 -6.77
C ASP A 74 4.72 -14.14 -6.61
N ALA A 75 5.81 -14.03 -7.34
CA ALA A 75 6.85 -15.05 -7.25
C ALA A 75 7.54 -15.02 -5.90
N LYS A 76 7.76 -13.83 -5.35
CA LYS A 76 8.41 -13.68 -4.06
C LYS A 76 7.44 -13.52 -2.92
N LEU A 77 6.15 -13.52 -3.22
CA LEU A 77 5.10 -13.32 -2.22
C LEU A 77 5.35 -12.03 -1.42
N ARG A 78 5.54 -10.94 -2.15
CA ARG A 78 5.87 -9.65 -1.54
C ARG A 78 5.00 -8.54 -2.09
N VAL A 79 4.55 -7.66 -1.21
CA VAL A 79 3.86 -6.44 -1.58
C VAL A 79 4.73 -5.28 -1.14
N SER A 80 5.11 -4.42 -2.10
CA SER A 80 5.96 -3.27 -1.81
C SER A 80 5.14 -2.01 -2.01
N VAL A 81 4.89 -1.29 -0.92
CA VAL A 81 4.15 -0.03 -0.98
C VAL A 81 5.11 1.06 -1.42
N THR A 82 4.82 1.71 -2.54
CA THR A 82 5.71 2.69 -3.12
C THR A 82 5.29 4.13 -2.88
N ARG A 83 3.98 4.38 -2.77
CA ARG A 83 3.47 5.72 -2.58
C ARG A 83 2.25 5.73 -1.69
N ILE A 84 2.11 6.78 -0.89
CA ILE A 84 0.91 7.05 -0.11
C ILE A 84 0.63 8.53 -0.30
N ARG A 85 -0.37 8.87 -1.11
CA ARG A 85 -0.59 10.25 -1.49
C ARG A 85 -2.04 10.66 -1.37
N HIS A 86 -2.25 11.94 -1.13
CA HIS A 86 -3.57 12.52 -1.15
C HIS A 86 -4.10 12.43 -2.57
N ARG A 87 -5.42 12.27 -2.71
CA ARG A 87 -6.03 12.10 -4.02
C ARG A 87 -5.71 13.22 -4.99
N SER A 88 -5.48 14.42 -4.48
CA SER A 88 -5.18 15.56 -5.34
C SER A 88 -3.77 15.49 -5.93
N GLU A 89 -2.94 14.60 -5.44
CA GLU A 89 -1.56 14.46 -5.89
C GLU A 89 -1.36 13.27 -6.82
N VAL A 90 -2.40 12.50 -7.06
CA VAL A 90 -2.28 11.29 -7.88
C VAL A 90 -3.15 11.42 -9.11
N TYR A 91 -2.54 11.32 -10.27
CA TYR A 91 -3.24 11.33 -11.54
C TYR A 91 -3.17 9.95 -12.14
N GLU A 92 -4.27 9.52 -12.68
CA GLU A 92 -4.35 8.20 -13.28
C GLU A 92 -4.69 8.24 -14.72
#